data_1702873ff7bce70091368844895ceccd
#
_entry.id   1702873ff7bce70091368844895ceccd
#
_cell.length_a   1.000
_cell.length_b   1.000
_cell.length_c   1.000
_cell.angle_alpha   90.00
_cell.angle_beta   90.00
_cell.angle_gamma   90.00
#
_symmetry.space_group_name_H-M   'P 1'
#
loop_
_entity.id
_entity.type
_entity.pdbx_description
1 polymer ?
#
loop_
_entity_poly.entity_id
_entity_poly.type
_entity_poly.pdbx_seq_one_letter_code
_entity_poly.pdbx_strand_id
1 'polypeptide(L)'
;MKNPMQVFRNKKIATIVLMVFGGIVLVGILVYQIYIQKPTYITVRIKGSPGNWWWVTPRPPDWLANSVHVGDKEFSATNKATAEVLAIDTYDAGGPTKDIYVTTKLDVRYNAQTKKYRYKGEPLEIGGPISLSLGSTFFPGMVVGISGIGSEPKKYTDITVQVRYRDRWPYEFDAIKVDESIFDGENNMIAQVVSKERSPALREVETLSGQVVKGFSPVLDDFY
;
A
#
# COMPACT_ATOMS: atom_id res chain seq x y z
N MET A 1 74.23 26.71 5.57
CA MET A 1 73.80 25.33 5.97
C MET A 1 72.54 25.46 6.76
N LYS A 2 71.37 24.89 6.25
CA LYS A 2 70.09 24.86 6.98
C LYS A 2 70.18 23.84 8.11
N ASN A 3 69.89 24.26 9.34
CA ASN A 3 69.95 23.46 10.55
C ASN A 3 69.08 22.19 10.42
N PRO A 4 69.61 20.97 10.52
CA PRO A 4 68.86 19.73 10.27
C PRO A 4 67.63 19.57 11.20
N MET A 5 67.71 20.19 12.43
CA MET A 5 66.54 20.20 13.32
C MET A 5 65.31 20.96 12.79
N GLN A 6 65.50 22.01 12.01
CA GLN A 6 64.39 22.77 11.41
C GLN A 6 63.74 22.02 10.32
N VAL A 7 64.42 21.16 9.55
CA VAL A 7 63.88 20.36 8.50
C VAL A 7 62.99 19.22 9.07
N PHE A 8 63.41 18.60 10.17
CA PHE A 8 62.62 17.57 10.85
C PHE A 8 61.34 18.12 11.52
N ARG A 9 61.41 19.32 12.09
CA ARG A 9 60.27 20.02 12.70
C ARG A 9 59.23 20.41 11.65
N ASN A 10 59.69 20.88 10.51
CA ASN A 10 58.79 21.24 9.40
C ASN A 10 58.08 19.98 8.78
N LYS A 11 58.78 18.85 8.71
CA LYS A 11 58.17 17.60 8.22
C LYS A 11 57.08 17.10 9.17
N LYS A 12 57.30 17.13 10.49
CA LYS A 12 56.28 16.75 11.48
C LYS A 12 55.03 17.65 11.42
N ILE A 13 55.24 18.99 11.30
CA ILE A 13 54.15 19.94 11.17
C ILE A 13 53.38 19.70 9.86
N ALA A 14 54.06 19.45 8.73
CA ALA A 14 53.43 19.16 7.45
C ALA A 14 52.59 17.85 7.52
N THR A 15 53.09 16.82 8.22
CA THR A 15 52.33 15.55 8.39
C THR A 15 51.10 15.79 9.24
N ILE A 16 51.14 16.55 10.31
CA ILE A 16 49.97 16.86 11.16
C ILE A 16 48.94 17.65 10.36
N VAL A 17 49.35 18.66 9.61
CA VAL A 17 48.43 19.45 8.75
C VAL A 17 47.77 18.58 7.72
N LEU A 18 48.50 17.65 7.09
CA LEU A 18 47.94 16.71 6.11
C LEU A 18 46.90 15.75 6.73
N MET A 19 47.15 15.26 7.95
CA MET A 19 46.21 14.42 8.68
C MET A 19 44.92 15.16 9.05
N VAL A 20 45.04 16.40 9.54
CA VAL A 20 43.89 17.25 9.90
C VAL A 20 43.06 17.56 8.64
N PHE A 21 43.70 17.92 7.54
CA PHE A 21 43.04 18.19 6.28
C PHE A 21 42.33 16.94 5.72
N GLY A 22 43.00 15.78 5.75
CA GLY A 22 42.41 14.51 5.36
C GLY A 22 41.21 14.15 6.23
N GLY A 23 41.25 14.38 7.53
CA GLY A 23 40.12 14.21 8.44
C GLY A 23 38.94 15.11 8.11
N ILE A 24 39.17 16.38 7.82
CA ILE A 24 38.13 17.34 7.43
C ILE A 24 37.45 16.90 6.10
N VAL A 25 38.24 16.49 5.10
CA VAL A 25 37.73 16.00 3.82
C VAL A 25 36.87 14.75 4.01
N LEU A 26 37.31 13.81 4.85
CA LEU A 26 36.60 12.58 5.13
C LEU A 26 35.27 12.86 5.83
N VAL A 27 35.25 13.74 6.83
CA VAL A 27 34.02 14.21 7.49
C VAL A 27 33.11 14.92 6.49
N GLY A 28 33.66 15.77 5.63
CA GLY A 28 32.90 16.44 4.57
C GLY A 28 32.22 15.46 3.61
N ILE A 29 32.93 14.40 3.20
CA ILE A 29 32.35 13.33 2.34
C ILE A 29 31.26 12.58 3.08
N LEU A 30 31.43 12.24 4.35
CA LEU A 30 30.41 11.57 5.16
C LEU A 30 29.14 12.44 5.31
N VAL A 31 29.33 13.72 5.63
CA VAL A 31 28.22 14.68 5.70
C VAL A 31 27.51 14.80 4.35
N TYR A 32 28.26 14.89 3.26
CA TYR A 32 27.70 14.93 1.91
C TYR A 32 26.87 13.70 1.61
N GLN A 33 27.37 12.51 1.91
CA GLN A 33 26.61 11.25 1.67
C GLN A 33 25.34 11.14 2.52
N ILE A 34 25.34 11.67 3.75
CA ILE A 34 24.20 11.58 4.66
C ILE A 34 23.15 12.64 4.36
N TYR A 35 23.55 13.87 4.05
CA TYR A 35 22.64 15.02 3.95
C TYR A 35 22.24 15.43 2.53
N ILE A 36 23.03 15.09 1.52
CA ILE A 36 22.83 15.60 0.15
C ILE A 36 22.26 14.51 -0.81
N GLN A 37 22.14 13.26 -0.38
CA GLN A 37 21.40 12.28 -1.17
C GLN A 37 19.95 12.74 -1.31
N LYS A 38 19.54 13.05 -2.55
CA LYS A 38 18.16 13.44 -2.83
C LYS A 38 17.23 12.30 -2.39
N PRO A 39 16.19 12.60 -1.61
CA PRO A 39 15.21 11.59 -1.23
C PRO A 39 14.56 11.03 -2.50
N THR A 40 14.45 9.73 -2.54
CA THR A 40 13.74 9.03 -3.60
C THR A 40 12.39 8.61 -3.05
N TYR A 41 11.33 9.18 -3.61
CA TYR A 41 9.97 8.86 -3.18
C TYR A 41 9.32 7.87 -4.12
N ILE A 42 8.67 6.88 -3.57
CA ILE A 42 7.79 5.96 -4.32
C ILE A 42 6.44 5.86 -3.62
N THR A 43 5.43 5.54 -4.38
CA THR A 43 4.08 5.29 -3.84
C THR A 43 3.89 3.80 -3.64
N VAL A 44 3.41 3.42 -2.47
CA VAL A 44 3.19 2.03 -2.07
C VAL A 44 1.79 1.86 -1.55
N ARG A 45 1.10 0.84 -1.99
CA ARG A 45 -0.19 0.44 -1.45
C ARG A 45 0.01 -0.68 -0.43
N ILE A 46 -0.49 -0.46 0.77
CA ILE A 46 -0.31 -1.33 1.93
C ILE A 46 -1.68 -1.81 2.38
N LYS A 47 -1.86 -3.12 2.49
CA LYS A 47 -3.03 -3.71 3.16
C LYS A 47 -2.73 -3.81 4.65
N GLY A 48 -3.56 -3.19 5.48
CA GLY A 48 -3.45 -3.27 6.93
C GLY A 48 -3.69 -4.70 7.43
N SER A 49 -2.82 -5.15 8.32
CA SER A 49 -2.95 -6.46 8.95
C SER A 49 -2.20 -6.46 10.27
N PRO A 50 -2.81 -6.90 11.39
CA PRO A 50 -2.15 -6.96 12.69
C PRO A 50 -1.09 -8.08 12.79
N GLY A 51 -0.93 -8.91 11.77
CA GLY A 51 0.09 -9.95 11.74
C GLY A 51 0.08 -10.76 10.44
N ASN A 52 1.21 -11.40 10.15
CA ASN A 52 1.36 -12.27 8.99
C ASN A 52 1.20 -13.72 9.42
N TRP A 53 0.01 -14.27 9.17
CA TRP A 53 -0.21 -15.71 9.27
C TRP A 53 -0.25 -16.27 7.84
N TRP A 54 0.51 -17.29 7.57
CA TRP A 54 0.66 -17.83 6.22
C TRP A 54 -0.62 -18.44 5.61
N TRP A 55 -1.63 -18.73 6.44
CA TRP A 55 -2.94 -19.25 5.99
C TRP A 55 -4.09 -18.23 6.11
N VAL A 56 -3.95 -17.24 6.97
CA VAL A 56 -4.97 -16.21 7.18
C VAL A 56 -4.28 -14.89 7.49
N THR A 57 -4.57 -13.87 6.73
CA THR A 57 -4.19 -12.50 7.09
C THR A 57 -5.29 -11.96 8.01
N PRO A 58 -5.03 -11.79 9.32
CA PRO A 58 -6.04 -11.25 10.23
C PRO A 58 -6.49 -9.87 9.75
N ARG A 59 -7.81 -9.63 9.81
CA ARG A 59 -8.36 -8.33 9.46
C ARG A 59 -8.16 -7.35 10.60
N PRO A 60 -7.79 -6.10 10.31
CA PRO A 60 -7.67 -5.10 11.34
C PRO A 60 -9.02 -4.78 11.97
N PRO A 61 -9.05 -4.51 13.27
CA PRO A 61 -10.26 -4.04 13.94
C PRO A 61 -10.63 -2.63 13.48
N ASP A 62 -11.91 -2.27 13.59
CA ASP A 62 -12.45 -0.98 13.18
C ASP A 62 -11.69 0.21 13.77
N TRP A 63 -11.27 0.11 15.04
CA TRP A 63 -10.54 1.20 15.68
C TRP A 63 -9.21 1.50 14.99
N LEU A 64 -8.50 0.47 14.46
CA LEU A 64 -7.25 0.69 13.72
C LEU A 64 -7.53 1.37 12.38
N ALA A 65 -8.59 0.95 11.67
CA ALA A 65 -9.01 1.59 10.43
C ALA A 65 -9.37 3.06 10.63
N ASN A 66 -10.03 3.38 11.75
CA ASN A 66 -10.46 4.73 12.10
C ASN A 66 -9.34 5.61 12.68
N SER A 67 -8.20 5.04 13.05
CA SER A 67 -7.08 5.79 13.64
C SER A 67 -6.06 6.32 12.64
N VAL A 68 -6.17 5.92 11.36
CA VAL A 68 -5.29 6.37 10.28
C VAL A 68 -6.03 7.38 9.40
N HIS A 69 -5.38 8.50 9.11
CA HIS A 69 -5.97 9.57 8.31
C HIS A 69 -5.07 9.98 7.13
N VAL A 70 -5.69 10.49 6.08
CA VAL A 70 -4.95 11.08 4.96
C VAL A 70 -4.15 12.28 5.47
N GLY A 71 -2.88 12.35 5.08
CA GLY A 71 -1.93 13.36 5.56
C GLY A 71 -1.12 12.94 6.79
N ASP A 72 -1.44 11.81 7.42
CA ASP A 72 -0.63 11.27 8.52
C ASP A 72 0.80 10.98 8.03
N LYS A 73 1.77 11.32 8.88
CA LYS A 73 3.19 11.20 8.55
C LYS A 73 3.96 10.41 9.59
N GLU A 74 4.92 9.68 9.10
CA GLU A 74 5.97 9.10 9.91
C GLU A 74 7.24 9.94 9.79
N PHE A 75 7.92 10.16 10.90
CA PHE A 75 9.14 10.94 10.95
C PHE A 75 10.34 10.08 11.39
N SER A 76 11.48 10.35 10.79
CA SER A 76 12.77 9.82 11.26
C SER A 76 13.23 10.50 12.56
N ALA A 77 14.26 9.96 13.19
CA ALA A 77 14.90 10.60 14.35
C ALA A 77 15.42 12.02 14.07
N THR A 78 15.65 12.37 12.80
CA THR A 78 16.06 13.71 12.36
C THR A 78 14.88 14.61 11.98
N ASN A 79 13.67 14.27 12.38
CA ASN A 79 12.42 14.98 12.07
C ASN A 79 12.12 15.15 10.56
N LYS A 80 12.67 14.26 9.73
CA LYS A 80 12.36 14.20 8.30
C LYS A 80 11.21 13.22 8.06
N ALA A 81 10.19 13.61 7.30
CA ALA A 81 9.10 12.73 6.94
C ALA A 81 9.63 11.56 6.09
N THR A 82 9.41 10.33 6.55
CA THR A 82 9.80 9.09 5.88
C THR A 82 8.64 8.39 5.21
N ALA A 83 7.42 8.61 5.69
CA ALA A 83 6.19 8.18 5.06
C ALA A 83 5.11 9.27 5.16
N GLU A 84 4.19 9.29 4.21
CA GLU A 84 3.01 10.16 4.20
C GLU A 84 1.84 9.40 3.60
N VAL A 85 0.71 9.39 4.29
CA VAL A 85 -0.53 8.75 3.82
C VAL A 85 -1.19 9.65 2.78
N LEU A 86 -1.37 9.14 1.56
CA LEU A 86 -1.98 9.86 0.45
C LEU A 86 -3.46 9.54 0.27
N ALA A 87 -3.85 8.27 0.46
CA ALA A 87 -5.24 7.83 0.32
C ALA A 87 -5.50 6.63 1.21
N ILE A 88 -6.76 6.42 1.59
CA ILE A 88 -7.23 5.31 2.41
C ILE A 88 -8.51 4.76 1.82
N ASP A 89 -8.50 3.45 1.54
CA ASP A 89 -9.69 2.71 1.14
C ASP A 89 -10.07 1.73 2.25
N THR A 90 -11.30 1.78 2.72
CA THR A 90 -11.82 0.88 3.75
C THR A 90 -13.03 0.13 3.25
N TYR A 91 -13.08 -1.18 3.52
CA TYR A 91 -14.19 -2.03 3.14
C TYR A 91 -14.68 -2.81 4.35
N ASP A 92 -15.99 -2.90 4.52
CA ASP A 92 -16.59 -3.70 5.59
C ASP A 92 -16.32 -5.18 5.35
N ALA A 93 -15.78 -5.83 6.35
CA ALA A 93 -15.35 -7.22 6.25
C ALA A 93 -16.20 -8.19 7.10
N GLY A 94 -17.30 -7.66 7.63
CA GLY A 94 -18.20 -8.35 8.55
C GLY A 94 -17.75 -8.29 10.01
N GLY A 95 -18.67 -8.03 10.92
CA GLY A 95 -18.38 -7.83 12.33
C GLY A 95 -17.56 -6.56 12.61
N PRO A 96 -16.77 -6.53 13.71
CA PRO A 96 -16.00 -5.35 14.12
C PRO A 96 -14.66 -5.24 13.40
N THR A 97 -14.57 -5.67 12.13
CA THR A 97 -13.33 -5.69 11.34
C THR A 97 -13.51 -5.03 9.98
N LYS A 98 -12.45 -4.41 9.49
CA LYS A 98 -12.42 -3.79 8.17
C LYS A 98 -11.21 -4.25 7.38
N ASP A 99 -11.35 -4.39 6.07
CA ASP A 99 -10.19 -4.42 5.19
C ASP A 99 -9.78 -2.96 4.94
N ILE A 100 -8.56 -2.60 5.30
CA ILE A 100 -7.99 -1.27 5.09
C ILE A 100 -6.80 -1.34 4.14
N TYR A 101 -6.81 -0.48 3.14
CA TYR A 101 -5.70 -0.27 2.21
C TYR A 101 -5.26 1.18 2.33
N VAL A 102 -3.98 1.37 2.58
CA VAL A 102 -3.39 2.70 2.71
C VAL A 102 -2.41 2.91 1.56
N THR A 103 -2.61 3.97 0.80
CA THR A 103 -1.66 4.40 -0.22
C THR A 103 -0.73 5.41 0.40
N THR A 104 0.56 5.10 0.43
CA THR A 104 1.58 5.92 1.10
C THR A 104 2.70 6.31 0.17
N LYS A 105 3.20 7.53 0.33
CA LYS A 105 4.45 8.01 -0.25
C LYS A 105 5.57 7.69 0.72
N LEU A 106 6.55 6.90 0.31
CA LEU A 106 7.67 6.48 1.14
C LEU A 106 8.98 7.09 0.66
N ASP A 107 9.82 7.58 1.60
CA ASP A 107 11.21 7.92 1.34
C ASP A 107 12.04 6.63 1.36
N VAL A 108 12.52 6.22 0.21
CA VAL A 108 13.22 4.94 0.02
C VAL A 108 14.61 5.14 -0.52
N ARG A 109 15.46 4.15 -0.32
CA ARG A 109 16.78 4.08 -0.95
C ARG A 109 16.78 2.98 -2.01
N TYR A 110 17.24 3.31 -3.20
CA TYR A 110 17.45 2.32 -4.24
C TYR A 110 18.82 1.65 -4.07
N ASN A 111 18.84 0.34 -4.01
CA ASN A 111 20.06 -0.45 -4.03
C ASN A 111 20.35 -0.91 -5.46
N ALA A 112 21.39 -0.32 -6.07
CA ALA A 112 21.78 -0.61 -7.44
C ALA A 112 22.27 -2.04 -7.66
N GLN A 113 22.84 -2.69 -6.64
CA GLN A 113 23.35 -4.06 -6.72
C GLN A 113 22.19 -5.07 -6.77
N THR A 114 21.20 -4.90 -5.90
CA THR A 114 20.03 -5.80 -5.82
C THR A 114 18.87 -5.36 -6.70
N LYS A 115 18.95 -4.15 -7.28
CA LYS A 115 17.87 -3.49 -8.06
C LYS A 115 16.55 -3.38 -7.28
N LYS A 116 16.62 -3.26 -5.96
CA LYS A 116 15.47 -3.20 -5.07
C LYS A 116 15.44 -1.89 -4.29
N TYR A 117 14.24 -1.43 -3.97
CA TYR A 117 14.05 -0.34 -3.02
C TYR A 117 14.14 -0.88 -1.60
N ARG A 118 14.60 -0.04 -0.69
CA ARG A 118 14.65 -0.33 0.75
C ARG A 118 13.98 0.79 1.52
N TYR A 119 13.13 0.41 2.46
CA TYR A 119 12.50 1.30 3.41
C TYR A 119 12.97 0.95 4.82
N LYS A 120 13.44 1.92 5.60
CA LYS A 120 14.05 1.70 6.93
C LYS A 120 15.12 0.60 6.99
N GLY A 121 15.84 0.41 5.89
CA GLY A 121 16.87 -0.64 5.82
C GLY A 121 16.37 -2.00 5.33
N GLU A 122 15.07 -2.26 5.35
CA GLU A 122 14.46 -3.51 4.88
C GLU A 122 14.11 -3.44 3.39
N PRO A 123 14.22 -4.55 2.65
CA PRO A 123 13.79 -4.59 1.25
C PRO A 123 12.28 -4.39 1.13
N LEU A 124 11.88 -3.55 0.17
CA LEU A 124 10.49 -3.29 -0.12
C LEU A 124 10.04 -4.19 -1.27
N GLU A 125 9.16 -5.13 -0.99
CA GLU A 125 8.69 -6.15 -1.94
C GLU A 125 7.17 -6.34 -1.83
N ILE A 126 6.50 -6.63 -2.94
CA ILE A 126 5.08 -7.01 -2.92
C ILE A 126 4.95 -8.34 -2.17
N GLY A 127 4.01 -8.41 -1.22
CA GLY A 127 3.84 -9.52 -0.29
C GLY A 127 4.73 -9.44 0.94
N GLY A 128 5.68 -8.50 1.01
CA GLY A 128 6.52 -8.27 2.19
C GLY A 128 5.81 -7.50 3.29
N PRO A 129 6.21 -7.72 4.57
CA PRO A 129 5.68 -6.97 5.69
C PRO A 129 6.20 -5.54 5.69
N ILE A 130 5.38 -4.63 6.19
CA ILE A 130 5.76 -3.23 6.42
C ILE A 130 5.03 -2.72 7.66
N SER A 131 5.68 -1.83 8.40
CA SER A 131 5.05 -1.13 9.51
C SER A 131 5.32 0.36 9.45
N LEU A 132 4.28 1.15 9.71
CA LEU A 132 4.32 2.60 9.76
C LEU A 132 3.99 3.08 11.18
N SER A 133 4.72 4.08 11.64
CA SER A 133 4.44 4.77 12.91
C SER A 133 3.86 6.15 12.58
N LEU A 134 2.55 6.19 12.41
CA LEU A 134 1.81 7.37 11.97
C LEU A 134 1.32 8.16 13.20
N GLY A 135 2.10 9.15 13.62
CA GLY A 135 1.79 9.90 14.85
C GLY A 135 1.71 8.98 16.07
N SER A 136 0.51 8.81 16.64
CA SER A 136 0.25 7.92 17.77
C SER A 136 -0.16 6.50 17.37
N THR A 137 -0.32 6.23 16.06
CA THR A 137 -0.82 4.96 15.55
C THR A 137 0.30 4.12 14.97
N PHE A 138 0.45 2.89 15.49
CA PHE A 138 1.27 1.86 14.85
C PHE A 138 0.42 1.09 13.85
N PHE A 139 0.77 1.19 12.56
CA PHE A 139 0.05 0.57 11.47
C PHE A 139 0.89 -0.54 10.84
N PRO A 140 0.65 -1.81 11.22
CA PRO A 140 1.27 -2.96 10.57
C PRO A 140 0.51 -3.33 9.29
N GLY A 141 1.23 -3.79 8.28
CA GLY A 141 0.61 -4.17 7.02
C GLY A 141 1.50 -5.00 6.12
N MET A 142 0.98 -5.29 4.96
CA MET A 142 1.65 -5.99 3.87
C MET A 142 1.62 -5.14 2.61
N VAL A 143 2.73 -5.05 1.92
CA VAL A 143 2.82 -4.35 0.63
C VAL A 143 2.04 -5.12 -0.43
N VAL A 144 1.02 -4.50 -1.02
CA VAL A 144 0.19 -5.09 -2.07
C VAL A 144 0.39 -4.44 -3.44
N GLY A 145 1.08 -3.30 -3.49
CA GLY A 145 1.42 -2.63 -4.73
C GLY A 145 2.54 -1.63 -4.54
N ILE A 146 3.37 -1.47 -5.56
CA ILE A 146 4.45 -0.49 -5.62
C ILE A 146 4.33 0.23 -6.95
N SER A 147 4.19 1.56 -6.90
CA SER A 147 4.21 2.43 -8.06
C SER A 147 5.58 3.10 -8.15
N GLY A 148 6.28 2.93 -9.27
CA GLY A 148 7.61 3.50 -9.46
C GLY A 148 7.59 5.04 -9.53
N ILE A 149 8.80 5.63 -9.46
CA ILE A 149 8.99 7.04 -9.78
C ILE A 149 8.64 7.23 -11.26
N GLY A 150 7.68 8.11 -11.53
CA GLY A 150 7.18 8.33 -12.88
C GLY A 150 6.26 7.20 -13.35
N SER A 151 5.54 6.55 -12.43
CA SER A 151 4.44 5.69 -12.85
C SER A 151 3.54 6.50 -13.75
N GLU A 152 3.38 6.03 -14.98
CA GLU A 152 2.36 6.56 -15.87
C GLU A 152 1.03 6.60 -15.10
N PRO A 153 0.22 7.64 -15.30
CA PRO A 153 -1.10 7.69 -14.70
C PRO A 153 -1.80 6.37 -15.02
N LYS A 154 -2.39 5.73 -14.01
CA LYS A 154 -3.10 4.47 -14.19
C LYS A 154 -4.02 4.64 -15.40
N LYS A 155 -3.72 3.92 -16.47
CA LYS A 155 -4.61 3.89 -17.62
C LYS A 155 -5.81 3.06 -17.21
N TYR A 156 -6.88 3.74 -16.83
CA TYR A 156 -8.16 3.08 -16.57
C TYR A 156 -8.70 2.60 -17.91
N THR A 157 -9.18 1.39 -17.93
CA THR A 157 -9.91 0.83 -19.07
C THR A 157 -11.28 0.47 -18.56
N ASP A 158 -12.30 1.02 -19.20
CA ASP A 158 -13.67 0.66 -18.89
C ASP A 158 -13.91 -0.78 -19.35
N ILE A 159 -14.38 -1.60 -18.42
CA ILE A 159 -14.78 -2.99 -18.71
C ILE A 159 -16.23 -3.17 -18.27
N THR A 160 -16.99 -3.87 -19.07
CA THR A 160 -18.33 -4.30 -18.68
C THR A 160 -18.25 -5.71 -18.12
N VAL A 161 -18.72 -5.89 -16.91
CA VAL A 161 -18.75 -7.17 -16.21
C VAL A 161 -20.20 -7.55 -15.98
N GLN A 162 -20.58 -8.75 -16.42
CA GLN A 162 -21.88 -9.31 -16.08
C GLN A 162 -21.75 -10.11 -14.78
N VAL A 163 -22.51 -9.71 -13.78
CA VAL A 163 -22.53 -10.37 -12.47
C VAL A 163 -23.86 -11.11 -12.33
N ARG A 164 -23.80 -12.41 -12.06
CA ARG A 164 -25.00 -13.22 -11.82
C ARG A 164 -25.15 -13.48 -10.32
N TYR A 165 -26.28 -13.05 -9.77
CA TYR A 165 -26.74 -13.41 -8.44
C TYR A 165 -27.83 -14.46 -8.53
N ARG A 166 -27.61 -15.62 -7.92
CA ARG A 166 -28.56 -16.74 -7.96
C ARG A 166 -29.46 -16.77 -6.73
N ASP A 167 -30.65 -17.27 -6.89
CA ASP A 167 -31.62 -17.56 -5.82
C ASP A 167 -31.84 -16.33 -4.89
N ARG A 168 -32.12 -15.17 -5.49
CA ARG A 168 -32.35 -13.92 -4.77
C ARG A 168 -33.82 -13.57 -4.69
N TRP A 169 -34.17 -12.79 -3.66
CA TRP A 169 -35.52 -12.29 -3.51
C TRP A 169 -35.79 -11.14 -4.49
N PRO A 170 -37.02 -11.06 -5.07
CA PRO A 170 -37.37 -10.00 -6.03
C PRO A 170 -37.12 -8.58 -5.52
N TYR A 171 -37.31 -8.31 -4.22
CA TYR A 171 -37.07 -6.98 -3.64
C TYR A 171 -35.58 -6.54 -3.68
N GLU A 172 -34.63 -7.49 -3.67
CA GLU A 172 -33.21 -7.21 -3.82
C GLU A 172 -32.90 -6.68 -5.22
N PHE A 173 -33.61 -7.20 -6.24
CA PHE A 173 -33.52 -6.69 -7.60
C PHE A 173 -34.05 -5.27 -7.71
N ASP A 174 -35.17 -4.97 -7.04
CA ASP A 174 -35.77 -3.64 -7.07
C ASP A 174 -34.91 -2.60 -6.34
N ALA A 175 -34.12 -3.03 -5.37
CA ALA A 175 -33.18 -2.17 -4.65
C ALA A 175 -32.00 -1.71 -5.52
N ILE A 176 -31.58 -2.51 -6.50
CA ILE A 176 -30.49 -2.14 -7.43
C ILE A 176 -31.07 -1.15 -8.45
N LYS A 177 -30.45 0.02 -8.60
CA LYS A 177 -30.87 1.01 -9.58
C LYS A 177 -29.91 1.06 -10.75
N VAL A 178 -30.45 1.10 -11.96
CA VAL A 178 -29.66 1.41 -13.16
C VAL A 178 -29.13 2.83 -13.01
N ASP A 179 -27.94 3.10 -13.50
CA ASP A 179 -27.17 4.33 -13.35
C ASP A 179 -26.67 4.63 -11.92
N GLU A 180 -26.90 3.73 -10.96
CA GLU A 180 -26.27 3.83 -9.65
C GLU A 180 -24.76 3.66 -9.79
N SER A 181 -24.02 4.61 -9.22
CA SER A 181 -22.58 4.70 -9.37
C SER A 181 -21.89 4.59 -8.02
N ILE A 182 -20.76 3.90 -7.99
CA ILE A 182 -19.88 3.79 -6.84
C ILE A 182 -18.64 4.63 -7.12
N PHE A 183 -18.24 5.42 -6.14
CA PHE A 183 -17.09 6.31 -6.22
C PHE A 183 -16.00 5.87 -5.23
N ASP A 184 -14.73 6.13 -5.57
CA ASP A 184 -13.62 5.97 -4.64
C ASP A 184 -13.51 7.17 -3.68
N GLY A 185 -12.54 7.09 -2.75
CA GLY A 185 -12.26 8.18 -1.80
C GLY A 185 -11.79 9.49 -2.45
N GLU A 186 -11.40 9.46 -3.72
CA GLU A 186 -10.98 10.62 -4.52
C GLU A 186 -12.11 11.15 -5.43
N ASN A 187 -13.33 10.63 -5.25
CA ASN A 187 -14.52 10.95 -6.06
C ASN A 187 -14.42 10.56 -7.54
N ASN A 188 -13.59 9.55 -7.87
CA ASN A 188 -13.59 8.96 -9.19
C ASN A 188 -14.63 7.83 -9.23
N MET A 189 -15.43 7.78 -10.30
CA MET A 189 -16.39 6.70 -10.51
C MET A 189 -15.63 5.40 -10.80
N ILE A 190 -15.82 4.37 -9.96
CA ILE A 190 -15.16 3.07 -10.08
C ILE A 190 -16.07 1.99 -10.64
N ALA A 191 -17.37 2.14 -10.49
CA ALA A 191 -18.35 1.24 -11.07
C ALA A 191 -19.68 1.94 -11.28
N GLN A 192 -20.44 1.49 -12.28
CA GLN A 192 -21.80 1.95 -12.55
C GLN A 192 -22.63 0.77 -13.01
N VAL A 193 -23.87 0.70 -12.55
CA VAL A 193 -24.85 -0.29 -13.03
C VAL A 193 -25.38 0.16 -14.38
N VAL A 194 -24.99 -0.54 -15.45
CA VAL A 194 -25.40 -0.20 -16.82
C VAL A 194 -26.77 -0.78 -17.17
N SER A 195 -27.03 -2.02 -16.75
CA SER A 195 -28.29 -2.71 -16.96
C SER A 195 -28.52 -3.74 -15.88
N LYS A 196 -29.75 -4.15 -15.71
CA LYS A 196 -30.14 -5.25 -14.86
C LYS A 196 -31.25 -6.07 -15.50
N GLU A 197 -31.14 -7.37 -15.36
CA GLU A 197 -32.13 -8.31 -15.83
C GLU A 197 -32.49 -9.32 -14.74
N ARG A 198 -33.69 -9.87 -14.74
CA ARG A 198 -34.05 -10.94 -13.84
C ARG A 198 -34.74 -12.05 -14.60
N SER A 199 -34.55 -13.28 -14.16
CA SER A 199 -35.25 -14.45 -14.61
C SER A 199 -35.62 -15.32 -13.41
N PRO A 200 -36.71 -16.10 -13.48
CA PRO A 200 -37.01 -17.04 -12.41
C PRO A 200 -35.86 -18.01 -12.16
N ALA A 201 -35.49 -18.21 -10.88
CA ALA A 201 -34.41 -19.10 -10.51
C ALA A 201 -34.74 -20.55 -10.90
N LEU A 202 -33.81 -21.19 -11.62
CA LEU A 202 -33.94 -22.57 -12.00
C LEU A 202 -33.58 -23.48 -10.82
N ARG A 203 -34.49 -24.37 -10.44
CA ARG A 203 -34.27 -25.35 -9.39
C ARG A 203 -34.40 -26.78 -9.92
N GLU A 204 -33.53 -27.64 -9.43
CA GLU A 204 -33.61 -29.07 -9.62
C GLU A 204 -34.24 -29.69 -8.35
N VAL A 205 -35.34 -30.38 -8.51
CA VAL A 205 -36.03 -31.03 -7.41
C VAL A 205 -36.08 -32.53 -7.69
N GLU A 206 -35.59 -33.32 -6.75
CA GLU A 206 -35.71 -34.77 -6.80
C GLU A 206 -37.12 -35.15 -6.34
N THR A 207 -37.83 -35.88 -7.17
CA THR A 207 -39.17 -36.42 -6.84
C THR A 207 -39.03 -37.61 -5.89
N LEU A 208 -40.13 -37.98 -5.24
CA LEU A 208 -40.19 -39.17 -4.37
C LEU A 208 -39.84 -40.48 -5.11
N SER A 209 -39.90 -40.48 -6.44
CA SER A 209 -39.50 -41.60 -7.29
C SER A 209 -38.04 -41.58 -7.71
N GLY A 210 -37.23 -40.63 -7.20
CA GLY A 210 -35.82 -40.48 -7.54
C GLY A 210 -35.53 -39.79 -8.87
N GLN A 211 -36.55 -39.24 -9.54
CA GLN A 211 -36.40 -38.49 -10.78
C GLN A 211 -36.02 -37.04 -10.46
N VAL A 212 -35.02 -36.51 -11.16
CA VAL A 212 -34.65 -35.08 -11.08
C VAL A 212 -35.50 -34.31 -12.09
N VAL A 213 -36.32 -33.40 -11.58
CA VAL A 213 -37.16 -32.52 -12.40
C VAL A 213 -36.62 -31.10 -12.28
N LYS A 214 -36.46 -30.43 -13.42
CA LYS A 214 -36.09 -29.01 -13.46
C LYS A 214 -37.34 -28.16 -13.47
N GLY A 215 -37.40 -27.21 -12.58
CA GLY A 215 -38.50 -26.26 -12.46
C GLY A 215 -38.04 -24.90 -12.08
N PHE A 216 -38.89 -23.91 -12.21
CA PHE A 216 -38.59 -22.55 -11.76
C PHE A 216 -39.04 -22.36 -10.31
N SER A 217 -38.24 -21.59 -9.55
CA SER A 217 -38.65 -21.18 -8.23
C SER A 217 -39.83 -20.21 -8.31
N PRO A 218 -40.91 -20.40 -7.52
CA PRO A 218 -42.01 -19.45 -7.49
C PRO A 218 -41.72 -18.19 -6.71
N VAL A 219 -40.62 -18.12 -5.99
CA VAL A 219 -40.31 -17.06 -4.99
C VAL A 219 -38.94 -16.41 -5.19
N LEU A 220 -38.01 -17.09 -5.89
CA LEU A 220 -36.66 -16.62 -6.08
C LEU A 220 -36.30 -16.41 -7.54
N ASP A 221 -35.53 -15.39 -7.82
CA ASP A 221 -35.09 -15.03 -9.15
C ASP A 221 -33.56 -15.07 -9.25
N ASP A 222 -33.06 -15.21 -10.46
CA ASP A 222 -31.67 -14.96 -10.80
C ASP A 222 -31.55 -13.53 -11.38
N PHE A 223 -30.53 -12.75 -10.96
CA PHE A 223 -30.28 -11.40 -11.46
C PHE A 223 -29.00 -11.40 -12.29
N TYR A 224 -28.97 -10.56 -13.32
CA TYR A 224 -27.86 -10.38 -14.24
C TYR A 224 -27.51 -8.90 -14.39
#